data_22223bf3348a17615d78db6ba7b88985
#
_entry.id   22223bf3348a17615d78db6ba7b88985
#
_cell.length_a   1.000
_cell.length_b   1.000
_cell.length_c   1.000
_cell.angle_alpha   90.00
_cell.angle_beta   90.00
_cell.angle_gamma   90.00
#
_symmetry.space_group_name_H-M   'P 1'
#
loop_
_entity.id
_entity.type
_entity.pdbx_description
1 polymer ?
#
loop_
_entity_poly.entity_id
_entity_poly.type
_entity_poly.pdbx_seq_one_letter_code
_entity_poly.pdbx_strand_id
1 'polypeptide(L)'
;VALRRRAASEGLTVIEGTATWAEPGGLVQRQAFEALRDEILDQLNAALPVDAVILGLHGAMVAQSYDDCEGDLLERVRAIVGPKVVIASEFDPHSHLTPKRVAASDIMAYFLEFPHTDFYERGEHVVELGLAAARGEIKPVISTFDCRMIQVLP
;
A
#
# COMPACT_ATOMS: atom_id res chain seq x y z
N VAL A 1 12.97 3.46 -2.29
CA VAL A 1 14.22 4.08 -1.78
C VAL A 1 14.43 3.75 -0.29
N ALA A 2 13.42 3.99 0.59
CA ALA A 2 13.51 3.70 2.03
C ALA A 2 13.90 2.23 2.31
N LEU A 3 13.16 1.28 1.73
CA LEU A 3 13.42 -0.15 1.94
C LEU A 3 14.82 -0.58 1.48
N ARG A 4 15.32 -0.08 0.32
CA ARG A 4 16.67 -0.38 -0.16
C ARG A 4 17.77 0.06 0.81
N ARG A 5 17.60 1.23 1.45
CA ARG A 5 18.58 1.72 2.43
C ARG A 5 18.64 0.83 3.66
N ARG A 6 17.49 0.42 4.18
CA ARG A 6 17.42 -0.49 5.32
C ARG A 6 17.92 -1.89 4.99
N ALA A 7 17.66 -2.39 3.78
CA ALA A 7 18.12 -3.70 3.35
C ALA A 7 19.63 -3.88 3.53
N ALA A 8 20.41 -2.88 3.14
CA ALA A 8 21.87 -2.93 3.25
C ALA A 8 22.37 -2.97 4.70
N SER A 9 21.69 -2.25 5.62
CA SER A 9 22.10 -2.16 7.03
C SER A 9 21.58 -3.29 7.92
N GLU A 10 20.45 -3.89 7.55
CA GLU A 10 19.73 -4.87 8.38
C GLU A 10 19.78 -6.30 7.81
N GLY A 11 20.49 -6.52 6.69
CA GLY A 11 20.62 -7.84 6.09
C GLY A 11 19.32 -8.38 5.48
N LEU A 12 18.46 -7.51 4.97
CA LEU A 12 17.18 -7.88 4.37
C LEU A 12 17.34 -8.26 2.91
N THR A 13 16.61 -9.26 2.47
CA THR A 13 16.40 -9.54 1.04
C THR A 13 15.20 -8.74 0.54
N VAL A 14 15.43 -7.82 -0.40
CA VAL A 14 14.37 -7.02 -1.01
C VAL A 14 14.11 -7.50 -2.42
N ILE A 15 12.86 -7.85 -2.69
CA ILE A 15 12.36 -8.19 -4.02
C ILE A 15 11.46 -7.04 -4.46
N GLU A 16 11.86 -6.35 -5.52
CA GLU A 16 11.11 -5.21 -6.02
C GLU A 16 10.16 -5.65 -7.12
N GLY A 17 8.92 -5.21 -6.99
CA GLY A 17 7.89 -5.37 -8.01
C GLY A 17 7.74 -4.13 -8.88
N THR A 18 6.77 -4.18 -9.78
CA THR A 18 6.42 -3.08 -10.68
C THR A 18 6.09 -1.82 -9.89
N ALA A 19 6.67 -0.70 -10.31
CA ALA A 19 6.33 0.63 -9.86
C ALA A 19 5.89 1.45 -11.09
N THR A 20 4.71 2.03 -11.01
CA THR A 20 4.12 2.81 -12.09
C THR A 20 3.49 4.09 -11.54
N TRP A 21 3.43 5.10 -12.37
CA TRP A 21 2.87 6.40 -12.04
C TRP A 21 2.08 6.95 -13.21
N ALA A 22 0.98 7.62 -12.91
CA ALA A 22 0.25 8.43 -13.87
C ALA A 22 -0.25 9.71 -13.17
N GLU A 23 -0.23 10.83 -13.89
CA GLU A 23 -0.80 12.07 -13.38
C GLU A 23 -2.32 11.93 -13.15
N PRO A 24 -2.88 12.69 -12.18
CA PRO A 24 -4.31 12.73 -11.98
C PRO A 24 -5.05 13.07 -13.27
N GLY A 25 -6.08 12.30 -13.58
CA GLY A 25 -6.80 12.42 -14.84
C GLY A 25 -8.20 11.83 -14.74
N GLY A 26 -8.71 11.38 -15.86
CA GLY A 26 -10.01 10.73 -15.93
C GLY A 26 -9.97 9.29 -15.47
N LEU A 27 -11.12 8.63 -15.61
CA LEU A 27 -11.31 7.22 -15.28
C LEU A 27 -10.32 6.32 -16.03
N VAL A 28 -9.57 5.49 -15.31
CA VAL A 28 -8.61 4.56 -15.89
C VAL A 28 -9.34 3.46 -16.68
N GLN A 29 -8.81 3.09 -17.82
CA GLN A 29 -9.36 1.98 -18.57
C GLN A 29 -9.22 0.67 -17.78
N ARG A 30 -10.27 -0.12 -17.74
CA ARG A 30 -10.31 -1.40 -17.03
C ARG A 30 -9.15 -2.31 -17.39
N GLN A 31 -8.89 -2.48 -18.69
CA GLN A 31 -7.81 -3.35 -19.16
C GLN A 31 -6.42 -2.89 -18.71
N ALA A 32 -6.18 -1.58 -18.66
CA ALA A 32 -4.91 -1.04 -18.19
C ALA A 32 -4.71 -1.30 -16.69
N PHE A 33 -5.73 -1.06 -15.90
CA PHE A 33 -5.70 -1.38 -14.46
C PHE A 33 -5.48 -2.87 -14.21
N GLU A 34 -6.28 -3.73 -14.85
CA GLU A 34 -6.17 -5.20 -14.68
C GLU A 34 -4.79 -5.70 -15.08
N ALA A 35 -4.22 -5.23 -16.19
CA ALA A 35 -2.90 -5.64 -16.64
C ALA A 35 -1.79 -5.29 -15.63
N LEU A 36 -1.78 -4.05 -15.12
CA LEU A 36 -0.78 -3.61 -14.13
C LEU A 36 -0.96 -4.32 -12.78
N ARG A 37 -2.20 -4.45 -12.33
CA ARG A 37 -2.52 -5.19 -11.11
C ARG A 37 -2.05 -6.64 -11.21
N ASP A 38 -2.41 -7.32 -12.28
CA ASP A 38 -2.11 -8.75 -12.45
C ASP A 38 -0.60 -8.96 -12.59
N GLU A 39 0.14 -8.05 -13.24
CA GLU A 39 1.60 -8.07 -13.27
C GLU A 39 2.20 -7.99 -11.85
N ILE A 40 1.70 -7.09 -11.00
CA ILE A 40 2.14 -6.98 -9.60
C ILE A 40 1.86 -8.29 -8.85
N LEU A 41 0.67 -8.88 -9.02
CA LEU A 41 0.28 -10.11 -8.34
C LEU A 41 1.08 -11.32 -8.82
N ASP A 42 1.39 -11.41 -10.10
CA ASP A 42 2.23 -12.48 -10.66
C ASP A 42 3.67 -12.38 -10.14
N GLN A 43 4.22 -11.18 -10.05
CA GLN A 43 5.54 -10.94 -9.44
C GLN A 43 5.55 -11.34 -7.95
N LEU A 44 4.50 -10.99 -7.21
CA LEU A 44 4.37 -11.40 -5.80
C LEU A 44 4.30 -12.92 -5.66
N ASN A 45 3.51 -13.60 -6.49
CA ASN A 45 3.44 -15.06 -6.49
C ASN A 45 4.80 -15.69 -6.76
N ALA A 46 5.57 -15.15 -7.70
CA ALA A 46 6.90 -15.64 -8.02
C ALA A 46 7.94 -15.36 -6.90
N ALA A 47 7.68 -14.37 -6.07
CA ALA A 47 8.55 -13.98 -4.95
C ALA A 47 8.33 -14.78 -3.67
N LEU A 48 7.26 -15.55 -3.56
CA LEU A 48 6.92 -16.28 -2.33
C LEU A 48 8.00 -17.34 -1.97
N PRO A 49 8.26 -17.58 -0.68
CA PRO A 49 7.64 -16.93 0.48
C PRO A 49 8.24 -15.57 0.80
N VAL A 50 7.43 -14.68 1.38
CA VAL A 50 7.86 -13.36 1.87
C VAL A 50 7.36 -13.15 3.31
N ASP A 51 8.07 -12.34 4.09
CA ASP A 51 7.70 -12.02 5.48
C ASP A 51 6.82 -10.77 5.56
N ALA A 52 6.99 -9.86 4.64
CA ALA A 52 6.18 -8.64 4.53
C ALA A 52 6.02 -8.17 3.08
N VAL A 53 4.93 -7.49 2.80
CA VAL A 53 4.67 -6.76 1.56
C VAL A 53 4.52 -5.28 1.91
N ILE A 54 5.35 -4.44 1.27
CA ILE A 54 5.32 -2.99 1.46
C ILE A 54 4.83 -2.35 0.15
N LEU A 55 3.75 -1.58 0.22
CA LEU A 55 3.11 -0.97 -0.94
C LEU A 55 3.07 0.56 -0.80
N GLY A 56 3.56 1.28 -1.81
CA GLY A 56 3.32 2.70 -1.98
C GLY A 56 2.13 2.89 -2.93
N LEU A 57 1.04 3.44 -2.45
CA LEU A 57 -0.21 3.60 -3.17
C LEU A 57 -0.68 5.04 -3.11
N HIS A 58 -1.44 5.50 -4.11
CA HIS A 58 -2.07 6.82 -4.04
C HIS A 58 -3.30 6.80 -3.12
N GLY A 59 -4.27 5.96 -3.41
CA GLY A 59 -5.45 5.79 -2.57
C GLY A 59 -6.73 6.46 -3.12
N ALA A 60 -6.70 7.02 -4.32
CA ALA A 60 -7.87 7.61 -4.97
C ALA A 60 -8.03 7.17 -6.43
N MET A 61 -7.38 6.08 -6.81
CA MET A 61 -7.49 5.56 -8.17
C MET A 61 -8.86 4.93 -8.42
N VAL A 62 -9.48 5.33 -9.52
CA VAL A 62 -10.76 4.77 -9.99
C VAL A 62 -10.57 4.27 -11.42
N ALA A 63 -11.01 3.06 -11.70
CA ALA A 63 -10.99 2.49 -13.03
C ALA A 63 -12.40 2.04 -13.46
N GLN A 64 -12.59 1.82 -14.74
CA GLN A 64 -13.86 1.27 -15.24
C GLN A 64 -14.19 -0.03 -14.52
N SER A 65 -15.32 -0.09 -13.86
CA SER A 65 -15.81 -1.21 -13.02
C SER A 65 -15.05 -1.41 -11.69
N TYR A 66 -14.19 -0.48 -11.30
CA TYR A 66 -13.45 -0.51 -10.03
C TYR A 66 -13.50 0.86 -9.37
N ASP A 67 -14.33 1.00 -8.33
CA ASP A 67 -14.44 2.23 -7.54
C ASP A 67 -13.33 2.36 -6.49
N ASP A 68 -12.63 1.28 -6.19
CA ASP A 68 -11.52 1.18 -5.22
C ASP A 68 -10.43 0.25 -5.77
N CYS A 69 -9.58 0.78 -6.61
CA CYS A 69 -8.49 0.02 -7.24
C CYS A 69 -7.46 -0.47 -6.22
N GLU A 70 -7.11 0.37 -5.25
CA GLU A 70 -6.15 0.01 -4.21
C GLU A 70 -6.72 -1.04 -3.26
N GLY A 71 -8.00 -0.95 -2.95
CA GLY A 71 -8.68 -1.98 -2.16
C GLY A 71 -8.76 -3.33 -2.89
N ASP A 72 -9.01 -3.33 -4.20
CA ASP A 72 -8.96 -4.56 -5.02
C ASP A 72 -7.56 -5.18 -5.03
N LEU A 73 -6.53 -4.37 -5.19
CA LEU A 73 -5.14 -4.84 -5.14
C LEU A 73 -4.79 -5.43 -3.76
N LEU A 74 -5.08 -4.70 -2.68
CA LEU A 74 -4.78 -5.14 -1.31
C LEU A 74 -5.49 -6.45 -0.94
N GLU A 75 -6.75 -6.59 -1.30
CA GLU A 75 -7.52 -7.82 -1.07
C GLU A 75 -6.90 -9.02 -1.79
N ARG A 76 -6.44 -8.84 -3.03
CA ARG A 76 -5.76 -9.89 -3.80
C ARG A 76 -4.37 -10.21 -3.24
N VAL A 77 -3.60 -9.20 -2.85
CA VAL A 77 -2.32 -9.39 -2.16
C VAL A 77 -2.54 -10.23 -0.90
N ARG A 78 -3.53 -9.87 -0.06
CA ARG A 78 -3.88 -10.64 1.14
C ARG A 78 -4.28 -12.08 0.82
N ALA A 79 -5.03 -12.32 -0.23
CA ALA A 79 -5.42 -13.66 -0.66
C ALA A 79 -4.21 -14.51 -1.07
N ILE A 80 -3.20 -13.91 -1.69
CA ILE A 80 -1.95 -14.57 -2.10
C ILE A 80 -1.07 -14.89 -0.88
N VAL A 81 -0.78 -13.91 -0.04
CA VAL A 81 0.20 -14.07 1.04
C VAL A 81 -0.37 -14.72 2.30
N GLY A 82 -1.70 -14.76 2.42
CA GLY A 82 -2.38 -15.31 3.60
C GLY A 82 -2.34 -14.39 4.83
N PRO A 83 -2.89 -14.84 5.96
CA PRO A 83 -3.15 -13.97 7.12
C PRO A 83 -1.92 -13.69 7.99
N LYS A 84 -0.78 -14.32 7.73
CA LYS A 84 0.41 -14.21 8.58
C LYS A 84 1.45 -13.22 8.07
N VAL A 85 1.46 -12.97 6.77
CA VAL A 85 2.39 -12.02 6.15
C VAL A 85 1.90 -10.61 6.40
N VAL A 86 2.78 -9.72 6.83
CA VAL A 86 2.46 -8.33 7.10
C VAL A 86 2.25 -7.58 5.79
N ILE A 87 1.13 -6.87 5.67
CA ILE A 87 0.88 -5.94 4.57
C ILE A 87 0.88 -4.52 5.15
N ALA A 88 1.87 -3.73 4.76
CA ALA A 88 2.02 -2.33 5.16
C ALA A 88 1.95 -1.42 3.93
N SER A 89 1.12 -0.38 4.01
CA SER A 89 0.85 0.49 2.88
C SER A 89 0.99 1.96 3.25
N GLU A 90 1.59 2.71 2.32
CA GLU A 90 1.65 4.16 2.34
C GLU A 90 0.62 4.73 1.38
N PHE A 91 -0.02 5.83 1.77
CA PHE A 91 -1.05 6.51 0.99
C PHE A 91 -0.85 8.02 0.98
N ASP A 92 -1.30 8.63 -0.10
CA ASP A 92 -1.51 10.06 -0.23
C ASP A 92 -2.77 10.48 0.57
N PRO A 93 -2.81 11.69 1.18
CA PRO A 93 -3.99 12.17 1.92
C PRO A 93 -5.24 12.39 1.06
N HIS A 94 -5.12 12.46 -0.27
CA HIS A 94 -6.27 12.48 -1.17
C HIS A 94 -7.03 11.15 -1.23
N SER A 95 -6.60 10.16 -0.50
CA SER A 95 -7.19 8.83 -0.50
C SER A 95 -8.52 8.78 0.25
N HIS A 96 -9.37 7.83 -0.13
CA HIS A 96 -10.58 7.48 0.58
C HIS A 96 -10.41 6.13 1.29
N LEU A 97 -10.55 6.13 2.62
CA LEU A 97 -10.44 4.91 3.41
C LEU A 97 -11.70 4.05 3.24
N THR A 98 -11.53 2.85 2.70
CA THR A 98 -12.61 1.88 2.55
C THR A 98 -12.48 0.73 3.54
N PRO A 99 -13.60 0.08 3.94
CA PRO A 99 -13.54 -1.12 4.78
C PRO A 99 -12.71 -2.24 4.17
N LYS A 100 -12.67 -2.35 2.85
CA LYS A 100 -11.89 -3.33 2.10
C LYS A 100 -10.39 -3.14 2.36
N ARG A 101 -9.88 -1.92 2.29
CA ARG A 101 -8.47 -1.61 2.57
C ARG A 101 -8.10 -1.93 4.01
N VAL A 102 -8.95 -1.54 4.95
CA VAL A 102 -8.76 -1.82 6.39
C VAL A 102 -8.69 -3.32 6.66
N ALA A 103 -9.58 -4.10 6.06
CA ALA A 103 -9.61 -5.55 6.27
C ALA A 103 -8.41 -6.28 5.66
N ALA A 104 -7.81 -5.73 4.60
CA ALA A 104 -6.70 -6.36 3.89
C ALA A 104 -5.31 -5.96 4.43
N SER A 105 -5.20 -4.84 5.15
CA SER A 105 -3.92 -4.28 5.62
C SER A 105 -3.68 -4.52 7.10
N ASP A 106 -2.42 -4.61 7.50
CA ASP A 106 -1.99 -4.59 8.91
C ASP A 106 -1.55 -3.20 9.34
N ILE A 107 -0.97 -2.43 8.42
CA ILE A 107 -0.44 -1.09 8.66
C ILE A 107 -0.82 -0.20 7.47
N MET A 108 -1.32 1.00 7.80
CA MET A 108 -1.62 2.04 6.84
C MET A 108 -1.06 3.36 7.35
N ALA A 109 -0.24 4.05 6.56
CA ALA A 109 0.25 5.37 6.87
C ALA A 109 -0.05 6.33 5.73
N TYR A 110 -0.24 7.58 6.06
CA TYR A 110 -0.59 8.65 5.13
C TYR A 110 0.44 9.75 5.19
N PHE A 111 0.63 10.47 4.09
CA PHE A 111 1.34 11.76 4.14
C PHE A 111 0.57 12.71 5.05
N LEU A 112 1.29 13.55 5.75
CA LEU A 112 0.71 14.52 6.71
C LEU A 112 0.76 15.94 6.18
N GLU A 113 1.62 16.20 5.20
CA GLU A 113 1.88 17.52 4.68
C GLU A 113 1.20 17.77 3.32
N PHE A 114 0.81 19.02 3.11
CA PHE A 114 0.39 19.50 1.79
C PHE A 114 1.11 20.83 1.50
N PRO A 115 1.91 20.93 0.42
CA PRO A 115 2.25 19.88 -0.55
C PRO A 115 3.01 18.70 0.11
N HIS A 116 2.97 17.52 -0.53
CA HIS A 116 3.48 16.24 -0.01
C HIS A 116 5.01 16.24 0.12
N THR A 117 5.53 16.98 1.09
CA THR A 117 6.97 17.13 1.33
C THR A 117 7.55 16.01 2.20
N ASP A 118 6.69 15.26 2.87
CA ASP A 118 7.02 14.22 3.84
C ASP A 118 6.91 12.78 3.30
N PHE A 119 6.71 12.61 2.00
CA PHE A 119 6.52 11.28 1.39
C PHE A 119 7.68 10.32 1.67
N TYR A 120 8.90 10.84 1.81
CA TYR A 120 10.07 10.03 2.09
C TYR A 120 10.08 9.53 3.55
N GLU A 121 9.84 10.43 4.49
CA GLU A 121 9.78 10.14 5.92
C GLU A 121 8.61 9.19 6.24
N ARG A 122 7.49 9.36 5.54
CA ARG A 122 6.34 8.46 5.69
C ARG A 122 6.62 7.08 5.12
N GLY A 123 7.30 6.99 3.99
CA GLY A 123 7.77 5.73 3.43
C GLY A 123 8.74 5.01 4.37
N GLU A 124 9.69 5.72 5.00
CA GLU A 124 10.58 5.13 6.02
C GLU A 124 9.78 4.62 7.22
N HIS A 125 8.79 5.38 7.68
CA HIS A 125 7.94 4.99 8.80
C HIS A 125 7.13 3.71 8.51
N VAL A 126 6.53 3.59 7.32
CA VAL A 126 5.82 2.38 6.89
C VAL A 126 6.74 1.16 6.86
N VAL A 127 7.94 1.33 6.32
CA VAL A 127 8.95 0.26 6.29
C VAL A 127 9.34 -0.14 7.71
N GLU A 128 9.58 0.81 8.60
CA GLU A 128 9.93 0.55 10.00
C GLU A 128 8.84 -0.27 10.70
N LEU A 129 7.59 0.20 10.65
CA LEU A 129 6.46 -0.49 11.27
C LEU A 129 6.23 -1.87 10.65
N GLY A 130 6.31 -1.98 9.32
CA GLY A 130 6.16 -3.24 8.60
C GLY A 130 7.18 -4.28 9.01
N LEU A 131 8.45 -3.90 9.13
CA LEU A 131 9.53 -4.78 9.57
C LEU A 131 9.39 -5.16 11.05
N ALA A 132 9.05 -4.20 11.92
CA ALA A 132 8.83 -4.48 13.35
C ALA A 132 7.66 -5.45 13.56
N ALA A 133 6.58 -5.30 12.79
CA ALA A 133 5.46 -6.23 12.82
C ALA A 133 5.83 -7.62 12.30
N ALA A 134 6.57 -7.71 11.19
CA ALA A 134 7.04 -8.98 10.62
C ALA A 134 7.97 -9.74 11.58
N ARG A 135 8.75 -9.01 12.38
CA ARG A 135 9.60 -9.58 13.44
C ARG A 135 8.83 -9.93 14.72
N GLY A 136 7.56 -9.57 14.81
CA GLY A 136 6.74 -9.77 16.01
C GLY A 136 7.06 -8.83 17.16
N GLU A 137 7.79 -7.76 16.92
CA GLU A 137 8.15 -6.73 17.91
C GLU A 137 6.95 -5.86 18.29
N ILE A 138 6.03 -5.68 17.34
CA ILE A 138 4.76 -4.96 17.54
C ILE A 138 3.58 -5.78 17.01
N LYS A 139 2.38 -5.46 17.49
CA LYS A 139 1.10 -5.99 17.01
C LYS A 139 0.22 -4.82 16.59
N PRO A 140 0.30 -4.37 15.35
CA PRO A 140 -0.48 -3.23 14.88
C PRO A 140 -1.99 -3.53 14.91
N VAL A 141 -2.78 -2.51 15.20
CA VAL A 141 -4.25 -2.56 15.15
C VAL A 141 -4.74 -1.31 14.44
N ILE A 142 -5.56 -1.49 13.41
CA ILE A 142 -6.22 -0.38 12.71
C ILE A 142 -7.57 -0.14 13.37
N SER A 143 -7.79 1.08 13.87
CA SER A 143 -9.10 1.54 14.34
C SER A 143 -9.62 2.62 13.41
N THR A 144 -10.89 2.56 13.07
CA THR A 144 -11.54 3.52 12.19
C THR A 144 -12.73 4.18 12.88
N PHE A 145 -12.93 5.46 12.57
CA PHE A 145 -14.09 6.22 13.01
C PHE A 145 -14.63 7.02 11.83
N ASP A 146 -15.92 6.87 11.54
CA ASP A 146 -16.59 7.65 10.50
C ASP A 146 -16.98 9.02 11.06
N CYS A 147 -16.24 10.05 10.65
CA CYS A 147 -16.52 11.43 11.03
C CYS A 147 -17.75 12.03 10.32
N ARG A 148 -18.31 11.35 9.33
CA ARG A 148 -19.41 11.86 8.48
C ARG A 148 -19.13 13.23 7.87
N MET A 149 -17.89 13.45 7.49
CA MET A 149 -17.41 14.69 6.88
C MET A 149 -16.96 14.42 5.46
N ILE A 150 -17.21 15.39 4.59
CA ILE A 150 -16.62 15.46 3.25
C ILE A 150 -15.73 16.70 3.28
N GLN A 151 -14.44 16.48 3.07
CA GLN A 151 -13.44 17.55 3.01
C GLN A 151 -12.69 17.47 1.70
N VAL A 152 -12.55 18.61 1.05
CA VAL A 152 -11.68 18.77 -0.12
C VAL A 152 -10.32 19.23 0.39
N LEU A 153 -9.26 18.57 -0.02
CA LEU A 153 -7.90 19.04 0.23
C LEU A 153 -7.62 20.22 -0.71
N PRO A 154 -6.93 21.28 -0.26
CA PRO A 154 -6.64 22.45 -1.06
C PRO A 154 -5.74 22.16 -2.25
#